data_109578732aee7b0c08a28020367eca70
#
_entry.id   109578732aee7b0c08a28020367eca70
#
_cell.length_a   1.000
_cell.length_b   1.000
_cell.length_c   1.000
_cell.angle_alpha   90.00
_cell.angle_beta   90.00
_cell.angle_gamma   90.00
#
_symmetry.space_group_name_H-M   'P 1'
#
loop_
_entity.id
_entity.type
_entity.pdbx_description
1 polymer ?
#
loop_
_entity_poly.entity_id
_entity_poly.type
_entity_poly.pdbx_seq_one_letter_code
_entity_poly.pdbx_strand_id
1 'polypeptide(L)'
;MIIQNDGFIHHVYFWLKEPENEMALLELTEGLKKLSEVTTIKEFHIGKPASTRRDVIDSSYNVSWLVLFNNKEDQDSYQNDPIHLKFVEECSQLWRKVLVYDTIGVG
;
A
#
# COMPACT_ATOMS: atom_id res chain seq x y z
N MET A 1 -18.80 -8.50 -2.59
CA MET A 1 -18.70 -7.33 -3.48
C MET A 1 -18.02 -7.72 -4.79
N ILE A 2 -18.51 -7.23 -5.92
CA ILE A 2 -17.88 -7.44 -7.23
C ILE A 2 -17.12 -6.17 -7.60
N ILE A 3 -15.83 -6.31 -7.85
CA ILE A 3 -15.01 -5.18 -8.30
C ILE A 3 -15.25 -5.00 -9.80
N GLN A 4 -15.60 -3.79 -10.22
CA GLN A 4 -15.86 -3.45 -11.61
C GLN A 4 -14.57 -3.58 -12.44
N ASN A 5 -14.71 -3.81 -13.76
CA ASN A 5 -13.54 -3.96 -14.64
C ASN A 5 -12.63 -2.73 -14.67
N ASP A 6 -13.19 -1.53 -14.53
CA ASP A 6 -12.38 -0.31 -14.44
C ASP A 6 -11.91 -0.01 -13.02
N GLY A 7 -12.28 -0.83 -12.06
CA GLY A 7 -11.76 -0.75 -10.70
C GLY A 7 -10.25 -0.94 -10.70
N PHE A 8 -9.57 -0.09 -9.94
CA PHE A 8 -8.11 -0.05 -9.91
C PHE A 8 -7.61 -0.57 -8.57
N ILE A 9 -6.75 -1.58 -8.61
CA ILE A 9 -6.13 -2.12 -7.41
C ILE A 9 -4.66 -1.71 -7.39
N HIS A 10 -4.29 -0.97 -6.36
CA HIS A 10 -2.95 -0.47 -6.13
C HIS A 10 -2.40 -1.25 -4.94
N HIS A 11 -1.45 -2.16 -5.18
CA HIS A 11 -0.91 -3.02 -4.12
C HIS A 11 0.57 -2.75 -3.95
N VAL A 12 0.94 -2.27 -2.77
CA VAL A 12 2.31 -1.84 -2.44
C VAL A 12 2.87 -2.74 -1.36
N TYR A 13 4.14 -3.11 -1.54
CA TYR A 13 4.88 -3.90 -0.55
C TYR A 13 6.09 -3.11 -0.11
N PHE A 14 6.32 -3.05 1.21
CA PHE A 14 7.42 -2.32 1.80
C PHE A 14 8.40 -3.26 2.51
N TRP A 15 9.70 -3.03 2.28
CA TRP A 15 10.78 -3.66 3.03
C TRP A 15 11.43 -2.57 3.87
N LEU A 16 11.38 -2.72 5.19
CA LEU A 16 11.97 -1.74 6.10
C LEU A 16 13.50 -1.81 6.09
N LYS A 17 14.16 -0.67 6.33
CA LYS A 17 15.62 -0.64 6.53
C LYS A 17 16.01 -1.43 7.77
N GLU A 18 15.18 -1.35 8.81
CA GLU A 18 15.38 -2.03 10.08
C GLU A 18 14.15 -2.90 10.37
N PRO A 19 14.07 -4.09 9.76
CA PRO A 19 12.84 -4.88 9.81
C PRO A 19 12.48 -5.39 11.21
N GLU A 20 13.43 -5.40 12.14
CA GLU A 20 13.18 -5.82 13.52
C GLU A 20 12.87 -4.64 14.45
N ASN A 21 12.91 -3.41 13.93
CA ASN A 21 12.63 -2.21 14.72
C ASN A 21 11.11 -2.00 14.80
N GLU A 22 10.55 -2.29 15.97
CA GLU A 22 9.10 -2.16 16.19
C GLU A 22 8.61 -0.73 16.02
N MET A 23 9.44 0.27 16.35
CA MET A 23 9.06 1.67 16.19
C MET A 23 8.97 2.06 14.72
N ALA A 24 9.88 1.56 13.88
CA ALA A 24 9.83 1.81 12.44
C ALA A 24 8.55 1.20 11.84
N LEU A 25 8.21 -0.01 12.25
CA LEU A 25 6.99 -0.67 11.81
C LEU A 25 5.75 0.14 12.23
N LEU A 26 5.74 0.62 13.47
CA LEU A 26 4.63 1.42 13.98
C LEU A 26 4.50 2.73 13.22
N GLU A 27 5.62 3.43 12.98
CA GLU A 27 5.61 4.69 12.23
C GLU A 27 5.05 4.51 10.82
N LEU A 28 5.47 3.46 10.12
CA LEU A 28 4.96 3.18 8.78
C LEU A 28 3.47 2.86 8.82
N THR A 29 3.05 2.03 9.75
CA THR A 29 1.64 1.66 9.90
C THR A 29 0.77 2.86 10.21
N GLU A 30 1.19 3.72 11.13
CA GLU A 30 0.46 4.94 11.46
C GLU A 30 0.42 5.91 10.27
N GLY A 31 1.53 5.99 9.52
CA GLY A 31 1.56 6.80 8.30
C GLY A 31 0.54 6.30 7.27
N LEU A 32 0.43 5.00 7.10
CA LEU A 32 -0.55 4.40 6.18
C LEU A 32 -1.98 4.66 6.64
N LYS A 33 -2.23 4.64 7.95
CA LYS A 33 -3.56 4.99 8.49
C LYS A 33 -3.94 6.42 8.15
N LYS A 34 -2.99 7.35 8.22
CA LYS A 34 -3.24 8.74 7.80
C LYS A 34 -3.46 8.81 6.30
N LEU A 35 -2.67 8.06 5.52
CA LEU A 35 -2.81 8.02 4.06
C LEU A 35 -4.19 7.50 3.65
N SER A 36 -4.78 6.62 4.43
CA SER A 36 -6.12 6.08 4.14
C SER A 36 -7.22 7.15 4.14
N GLU A 37 -6.93 8.35 4.61
CA GLU A 37 -7.89 9.45 4.64
C GLU A 37 -8.06 10.15 3.29
N VAL A 38 -7.25 9.79 2.27
CA VAL A 38 -7.44 10.34 0.92
C VAL A 38 -8.83 9.94 0.42
N THR A 39 -9.61 10.93 -0.01
CA THR A 39 -11.05 10.74 -0.27
C THR A 39 -11.37 9.88 -1.48
N THR A 40 -10.42 9.73 -2.44
CA THR A 40 -10.64 8.87 -3.60
C THR A 40 -10.44 7.40 -3.31
N ILE A 41 -9.90 7.04 -2.14
CA ILE A 41 -9.76 5.64 -1.74
C ILE A 41 -11.15 5.06 -1.45
N LYS A 42 -11.47 3.95 -2.11
CA LYS A 42 -12.72 3.25 -1.89
C LYS A 42 -12.62 2.28 -0.71
N GLU A 43 -11.58 1.46 -0.71
CA GLU A 43 -11.29 0.50 0.36
C GLU A 43 -9.79 0.32 0.45
N PHE A 44 -9.30 -0.08 1.62
CA PHE A 44 -7.88 -0.34 1.80
C PHE A 44 -7.66 -1.44 2.83
N HIS A 45 -6.45 -1.98 2.81
CA HIS A 45 -6.00 -2.97 3.78
C HIS A 45 -4.53 -2.73 4.09
N ILE A 46 -4.20 -2.67 5.36
CA ILE A 46 -2.80 -2.61 5.83
C ILE A 46 -2.49 -3.99 6.39
N GLY A 47 -1.49 -4.66 5.80
CA GLY A 47 -1.22 -6.04 6.13
C GLY A 47 0.24 -6.33 6.44
N LYS A 48 0.46 -7.55 6.90
CA LYS A 48 1.79 -8.12 7.08
C LYS A 48 1.76 -9.52 6.48
N PRO A 49 2.93 -10.15 6.24
CA PRO A 49 2.94 -11.51 5.70
C PRO A 49 2.12 -12.46 6.58
N ALA A 50 1.27 -13.25 5.96
CA ALA A 50 0.59 -14.34 6.64
C ALA A 50 1.60 -15.47 6.86
N SER A 51 1.34 -16.34 7.85
CA SER A 51 2.25 -17.45 8.13
C SER A 51 1.96 -18.65 7.22
N THR A 52 1.92 -18.39 5.91
CA THR A 52 1.69 -19.41 4.90
C THR A 52 3.00 -19.74 4.19
N ARG A 53 3.16 -21.01 3.78
CA ARG A 53 4.41 -21.49 3.19
C ARG A 53 4.13 -22.40 2.00
N ARG A 54 4.58 -21.95 0.83
CA ARG A 54 4.64 -22.71 -0.41
C ARG A 54 5.71 -22.06 -1.27
N ASP A 55 6.24 -22.79 -2.24
CA ASP A 55 7.33 -22.29 -3.08
C ASP A 55 7.00 -20.97 -3.78
N VAL A 56 5.72 -20.74 -4.08
CA VAL A 56 5.28 -19.52 -4.79
C VAL A 56 5.01 -18.35 -3.86
N ILE A 57 5.08 -18.54 -2.54
CA ILE A 57 4.79 -17.49 -1.57
C ILE A 57 6.06 -16.73 -1.21
N ASP A 58 6.06 -15.43 -1.46
CA ASP A 58 7.12 -14.53 -1.03
C ASP A 58 6.62 -13.74 0.16
N SER A 59 7.16 -14.03 1.35
CA SER A 59 6.82 -13.34 2.59
C SER A 59 7.97 -12.47 3.08
N SER A 60 8.85 -12.04 2.17
CA SER A 60 10.04 -11.26 2.53
C SER A 60 9.74 -9.80 2.89
N TYR A 61 8.59 -9.27 2.48
CA TYR A 61 8.21 -7.90 2.78
C TYR A 61 7.78 -7.76 4.26
N ASN A 62 7.72 -6.52 4.75
CA ASN A 62 7.32 -6.25 6.14
C ASN A 62 5.88 -5.75 6.24
N VAL A 63 5.45 -4.91 5.30
CA VAL A 63 4.10 -4.33 5.32
C VAL A 63 3.56 -4.32 3.91
N SER A 64 2.26 -4.61 3.77
CA SER A 64 1.56 -4.44 2.51
C SER A 64 0.48 -3.36 2.65
N TRP A 65 0.28 -2.64 1.57
CA TRP A 65 -0.71 -1.58 1.46
C TRP A 65 -1.53 -1.86 0.20
N LEU A 66 -2.75 -2.33 0.39
CA LEU A 66 -3.65 -2.62 -0.72
C LEU A 66 -4.73 -1.56 -0.75
N VAL A 67 -4.91 -0.93 -1.90
CA VAL A 67 -5.90 0.14 -2.07
C VAL A 67 -6.76 -0.16 -3.28
N LEU A 68 -8.06 -0.01 -3.10
CA LEU A 68 -9.03 -0.11 -4.18
C LEU A 68 -9.54 1.27 -4.53
N PHE A 69 -9.43 1.64 -5.81
CA PHE A 69 -10.00 2.86 -6.36
C PHE A 69 -11.12 2.51 -7.35
N ASN A 70 -12.05 3.42 -7.56
CA ASN A 70 -13.11 3.21 -8.54
C ASN A 70 -12.57 3.14 -9.98
N ASN A 71 -11.48 3.85 -10.26
CA ASN A 71 -10.89 3.96 -11.60
C ASN A 71 -9.47 4.51 -11.52
N LYS A 72 -8.81 4.59 -12.67
CA LYS A 72 -7.45 5.11 -12.78
C LYS A 72 -7.37 6.59 -12.40
N GLU A 73 -8.38 7.37 -12.74
CA GLU A 73 -8.40 8.81 -12.44
C GLU A 73 -8.36 9.07 -10.95
N ASP A 74 -9.07 8.26 -10.16
CA ASP A 74 -9.05 8.36 -8.70
C ASP A 74 -7.66 8.00 -8.14
N GLN A 75 -7.00 7.02 -8.74
CA GLN A 75 -5.63 6.66 -8.34
C GLN A 75 -4.64 7.78 -8.71
N ASP A 76 -4.79 8.39 -9.90
CA ASP A 76 -3.95 9.51 -10.30
C ASP A 76 -4.12 10.69 -9.32
N SER A 77 -5.35 10.97 -8.93
CA SER A 77 -5.65 12.02 -7.94
C SER A 77 -4.99 11.73 -6.60
N TYR A 78 -5.03 10.47 -6.16
CA TYR A 78 -4.39 10.02 -4.94
C TYR A 78 -2.88 10.28 -4.96
N GLN A 79 -2.20 10.01 -6.08
CA GLN A 79 -0.76 10.21 -6.20
C GLN A 79 -0.35 11.67 -5.97
N ASN A 80 -1.22 12.61 -6.33
CA ASN A 80 -0.96 14.06 -6.22
C ASN A 80 -1.59 14.69 -4.98
N ASP A 81 -2.31 13.92 -4.18
CA ASP A 81 -2.97 14.43 -2.98
C ASP A 81 -1.94 14.87 -1.94
N PRO A 82 -2.14 16.01 -1.27
CA PRO A 82 -1.22 16.46 -0.21
C PRO A 82 -0.99 15.43 0.89
N ILE A 83 -2.00 14.62 1.21
CA ILE A 83 -1.87 13.56 2.22
C ILE A 83 -0.87 12.51 1.75
N HIS A 84 -0.91 12.13 0.46
CA HIS A 84 0.03 11.18 -0.11
C HIS A 84 1.45 11.76 -0.14
N LEU A 85 1.59 13.01 -0.57
CA LEU A 85 2.90 13.66 -0.63
C LEU A 85 3.53 13.75 0.76
N LYS A 86 2.72 14.06 1.77
CA LYS A 86 3.18 14.12 3.15
C LYS A 86 3.62 12.74 3.67
N PHE A 87 2.86 11.70 3.31
CA PHE A 87 3.23 10.33 3.68
C PHE A 87 4.61 9.97 3.15
N VAL A 88 4.87 10.26 1.87
CA VAL A 88 6.18 9.98 1.26
C VAL A 88 7.28 10.78 1.97
N GLU A 89 7.03 12.06 2.22
CA GLU A 89 7.99 12.92 2.91
C GLU A 89 8.34 12.40 4.30
N GLU A 90 7.34 11.95 5.06
CA GLU A 90 7.54 11.54 6.46
C GLU A 90 8.02 10.10 6.61
N CYS A 91 7.65 9.21 5.69
CA CYS A 91 7.86 7.78 5.88
C CYS A 91 8.88 7.14 4.94
N SER A 92 9.27 7.81 3.85
CA SER A 92 10.14 7.16 2.86
C SER A 92 11.50 6.74 3.41
N GLN A 93 12.00 7.40 4.45
CA GLN A 93 13.26 7.03 5.06
C GLN A 93 13.18 5.71 5.85
N LEU A 94 11.97 5.21 6.10
CA LEU A 94 11.78 3.97 6.86
C LEU A 94 12.04 2.73 6.01
N TRP A 95 11.84 2.80 4.69
CA TRP A 95 11.97 1.62 3.83
C TRP A 95 13.23 1.65 2.98
N ARG A 96 13.77 0.45 2.72
CA ARG A 96 14.90 0.27 1.82
C ARG A 96 14.46 -0.12 0.41
N LYS A 97 13.21 -0.61 0.29
CA LYS A 97 12.66 -1.06 -0.98
C LYS A 97 11.15 -0.96 -0.93
N VAL A 98 10.57 -0.57 -2.04
CA VAL A 98 9.12 -0.57 -2.23
C VAL A 98 8.83 -1.20 -3.60
N LEU A 99 7.77 -1.98 -3.67
CA LEU A 99 7.33 -2.63 -4.91
C LEU A 99 5.84 -2.39 -5.07
N VAL A 100 5.43 -2.03 -6.27
CA VAL A 100 4.03 -1.70 -6.57
C VAL A 100 3.51 -2.59 -7.69
N TYR A 101 2.33 -3.15 -7.51
CA TYR A 101 1.58 -3.82 -8.56
C TYR A 101 0.25 -3.08 -8.73
N ASP A 102 0.05 -2.51 -9.90
CA ASP A 102 -1.20 -1.82 -10.26
C ASP A 102 -1.94 -2.67 -11.28
N THR A 103 -3.21 -2.97 -11.00
CA THR A 103 -4.00 -3.79 -11.89
C THR A 103 -5.38 -3.20 -12.13
N ILE A 104 -5.92 -3.50 -13.30
CA ILE A 104 -7.32 -3.23 -13.64
C ILE A 104 -7.91 -4.55 -14.14
N GLY A 105 -9.23 -4.58 -14.35
CA GLY A 105 -9.88 -5.78 -14.84
C GLY A 105 -9.42 -6.16 -16.24
N VAL A 106 -9.43 -7.45 -16.54
CA VAL A 106 -8.96 -7.97 -17.84
C VAL A 106 -9.99 -7.82 -18.96
N GLY A 107 -11.17 -7.35 -18.65
CA GLY A 107 -12.23 -7.16 -19.63
C GLY A 107 -13.52 -7.68 -19.14
#